data_509d02721c936f642eb2cdc22d671009
#
_entry.id   509d02721c936f642eb2cdc22d671009
#
_cell.length_a   1.000
_cell.length_b   1.000
_cell.length_c   1.000
_cell.angle_alpha   90.00
_cell.angle_beta   90.00
_cell.angle_gamma   90.00
#
_symmetry.space_group_name_H-M   'P 1'
#
loop_
_entity.id
_entity.type
_entity.pdbx_description
1 polymer ?
#
loop_
_entity_poly.entity_id
_entity_poly.type
_entity_poly.pdbx_seq_one_letter_code
_entity_poly.pdbx_strand_id
1 'polypeptide(L)'
;ATGTIQPDIEGSAKIISNLAGTVEGIFVKVGDKVSKGDSLCAIRSPDVSDTYSNYLSNLSQVRQAERIYNLNKQLFEVGAVTKNDLLASETNFEQAKALSEALKKKLEIYGVNPESGFSDRLIVKSPMNGSVVEIQTHVGDRVDTTKLLMTVADPSKVVVVANIYDTDIVQIQQGKEVTFYTDVFPNIPFKGLIKYISDTSDPDTKTVKTYIRILGDQGRFRQNMFLKVKIGNGRKKLPVVPKTALLYKE
;
A
#
# COMPACT_ATOMS: atom_id res chain seq x y z
N ALA A 1 -4.24 12.47 28.11
CA ALA A 1 -4.15 11.26 27.31
C ALA A 1 -2.74 11.10 26.74
N THR A 2 -2.31 9.87 26.49
CA THR A 2 -1.05 9.53 25.85
C THR A 2 -1.31 9.05 24.43
N GLY A 3 -0.31 9.15 23.57
CA GLY A 3 -0.43 8.68 22.19
C GLY A 3 0.92 8.45 21.54
N THR A 4 0.87 7.98 20.30
CA THR A 4 2.03 7.75 19.45
C THR A 4 1.81 8.35 18.08
N ILE A 5 2.91 8.69 17.42
CA ILE A 5 2.87 9.10 16.01
C ILE A 5 2.92 7.85 15.15
N GLN A 6 1.94 7.72 14.27
CA GLN A 6 1.85 6.62 13.31
C GLN A 6 1.74 7.17 11.89
N PRO A 7 2.13 6.41 10.86
CA PRO A 7 1.84 6.80 9.49
C PRO A 7 0.32 6.89 9.30
N ASP A 8 -0.14 7.86 8.53
CA ASP A 8 -1.54 7.86 8.07
C ASP A 8 -1.77 6.61 7.20
N ILE A 9 -3.01 6.13 7.15
CA ILE A 9 -3.37 4.96 6.32
C ILE A 9 -2.96 5.17 4.86
N GLU A 10 -3.11 6.40 4.36
CA GLU A 10 -2.68 6.77 3.01
C GLU A 10 -1.18 7.12 2.93
N GLY A 11 -0.50 7.15 4.04
CA GLY A 11 0.91 7.53 4.16
C GLY A 11 1.88 6.36 4.20
N SER A 12 1.42 5.10 4.09
CA SER A 12 2.30 3.94 4.08
C SER A 12 1.79 2.82 3.19
N ALA A 13 2.72 2.07 2.61
CA ALA A 13 2.43 0.90 1.81
C ALA A 13 3.31 -0.28 2.28
N LYS A 14 2.66 -1.39 2.55
CA LYS A 14 3.31 -2.68 2.77
C LYS A 14 3.53 -3.33 1.42
N ILE A 15 4.78 -3.59 1.09
CA ILE A 15 5.20 -4.18 -0.17
C ILE A 15 5.28 -5.70 0.01
N ILE A 16 4.45 -6.41 -0.69
CA ILE A 16 4.42 -7.87 -0.75
C ILE A 16 4.73 -8.31 -2.18
N SER A 17 5.11 -9.57 -2.35
CA SER A 17 5.24 -10.16 -3.68
C SER A 17 3.88 -10.57 -4.23
N ASN A 18 3.65 -10.35 -5.53
CA ASN A 18 2.46 -10.87 -6.21
C ASN A 18 2.60 -12.33 -6.62
N LEU A 19 3.82 -12.89 -6.54
CA LEU A 19 4.14 -14.26 -6.93
C LEU A 19 5.12 -14.89 -5.95
N ALA A 20 5.09 -16.22 -5.88
CA ALA A 20 6.13 -16.97 -5.18
C ALA A 20 7.43 -16.97 -5.99
N GLY A 21 8.56 -16.93 -5.27
CA GLY A 21 9.87 -16.94 -5.92
C GLY A 21 11.03 -16.80 -4.95
N THR A 22 12.20 -16.46 -5.49
CA THR A 22 13.41 -16.19 -4.71
C THR A 22 13.89 -14.77 -4.98
N VAL A 23 14.18 -14.02 -3.94
CA VAL A 23 14.73 -12.66 -4.05
C VAL A 23 16.13 -12.73 -4.67
N GLU A 24 16.31 -12.12 -5.82
CA GLU A 24 17.57 -12.10 -6.55
C GLU A 24 18.40 -10.86 -6.23
N GLY A 25 17.74 -9.74 -5.98
CA GLY A 25 18.40 -8.48 -5.64
C GLY A 25 17.47 -7.50 -4.97
N ILE A 26 18.03 -6.65 -4.11
CA ILE A 26 17.36 -5.53 -3.46
C ILE A 26 18.09 -4.27 -3.91
N PHE A 27 17.36 -3.30 -4.47
CA PHE A 27 17.92 -2.11 -5.11
C PHE A 27 17.91 -0.88 -4.20
N VAL A 28 17.27 -0.98 -3.04
CA VAL A 28 17.08 0.12 -2.09
C VAL A 28 17.57 -0.26 -0.70
N LYS A 29 17.87 0.75 0.11
CA LYS A 29 18.25 0.60 1.53
C LYS A 29 17.22 1.30 2.41
N VAL A 30 17.21 0.93 3.69
CA VAL A 30 16.41 1.64 4.70
C VAL A 30 16.86 3.11 4.74
N GLY A 31 15.90 4.02 4.63
CA GLY A 31 16.12 5.47 4.57
C GLY A 31 16.14 6.05 3.16
N ASP A 32 16.26 5.25 2.10
CA ASP A 32 16.25 5.74 0.74
C ASP A 32 14.89 6.34 0.38
N LYS A 33 14.92 7.46 -0.35
CA LYS A 33 13.72 8.07 -0.95
C LYS A 33 13.38 7.35 -2.24
N VAL A 34 12.13 7.01 -2.41
CA VAL A 34 11.61 6.34 -3.59
C VAL A 34 10.39 7.07 -4.14
N SER A 35 10.28 7.08 -5.44
CA SER A 35 9.11 7.59 -6.17
C SER A 35 8.20 6.44 -6.58
N LYS A 36 6.93 6.74 -6.82
CA LYS A 36 5.99 5.76 -7.37
C LYS A 36 6.54 5.21 -8.70
N GLY A 37 6.66 3.88 -8.78
CA GLY A 37 7.18 3.18 -9.96
C GLY A 37 8.66 2.81 -9.88
N ASP A 38 9.42 3.32 -8.90
CA ASP A 38 10.82 2.95 -8.70
C ASP A 38 10.96 1.47 -8.35
N SER A 39 12.01 0.84 -8.86
CA SER A 39 12.29 -0.57 -8.63
C SER A 39 12.86 -0.78 -7.23
N LEU A 40 12.24 -1.65 -6.46
CA LEU A 40 12.61 -1.94 -5.06
C LEU A 40 13.42 -3.22 -4.94
N CYS A 41 12.97 -4.29 -5.56
CA CYS A 41 13.68 -5.58 -5.59
C CYS A 41 13.31 -6.39 -6.84
N ALA A 42 14.15 -7.37 -7.15
CA ALA A 42 13.89 -8.37 -8.17
C ALA A 42 13.66 -9.74 -7.54
N ILE A 43 12.62 -10.42 -7.99
CA ILE A 43 12.25 -11.77 -7.56
C ILE A 43 12.27 -12.67 -8.78
N ARG A 44 13.02 -13.77 -8.74
CA ARG A 44 12.97 -14.81 -9.75
C ARG A 44 11.79 -15.72 -9.44
N SER A 45 10.84 -15.82 -10.38
CA SER A 45 9.62 -16.62 -10.20
C SER A 45 9.49 -17.65 -11.33
N PRO A 46 9.33 -18.95 -11.01
CA PRO A 46 9.01 -19.97 -12.01
C PRO A 46 7.71 -19.67 -12.77
N ASP A 47 6.70 -19.10 -12.09
CA ASP A 47 5.41 -18.78 -12.70
C ASP A 47 5.54 -17.75 -13.84
N VAL A 48 6.49 -16.82 -13.74
CA VAL A 48 6.81 -15.88 -14.82
C VAL A 48 7.40 -16.60 -16.01
N SER A 49 8.39 -17.49 -15.77
CA SER A 49 9.03 -18.28 -16.81
C SER A 49 8.04 -19.17 -17.57
N ASP A 50 7.17 -19.86 -16.83
CA ASP A 50 6.15 -20.75 -17.41
C ASP A 50 5.13 -19.95 -18.22
N THR A 51 4.66 -18.83 -17.68
CA THR A 51 3.71 -17.96 -18.40
C THR A 51 4.32 -17.39 -19.67
N TYR A 52 5.60 -17.01 -19.63
CA TYR A 52 6.31 -16.49 -20.80
C TYR A 52 6.52 -17.56 -21.86
N SER A 53 6.90 -18.77 -21.46
CA SER A 53 7.06 -19.91 -22.37
C SER A 53 5.74 -20.27 -23.05
N ASN A 54 4.64 -20.29 -22.30
CA ASN A 54 3.29 -20.50 -22.81
C ASN A 54 2.88 -19.39 -23.80
N TYR A 55 3.22 -18.13 -23.51
CA TYR A 55 2.96 -17.00 -24.41
C TYR A 55 3.69 -17.16 -25.74
N LEU A 56 5.00 -17.51 -25.74
CA LEU A 56 5.77 -17.74 -26.95
C LEU A 56 5.24 -18.91 -27.79
N SER A 57 4.88 -20.02 -27.13
CA SER A 57 4.27 -21.19 -27.79
C SER A 57 2.95 -20.78 -28.46
N ASN A 58 2.11 -20.05 -27.74
CA ASN A 58 0.82 -19.60 -28.26
C ASN A 58 0.97 -18.61 -29.41
N LEU A 59 1.97 -17.70 -29.39
CA LEU A 59 2.26 -16.81 -30.54
C LEU A 59 2.55 -17.60 -31.83
N SER A 60 3.19 -18.76 -31.70
CA SER A 60 3.42 -19.64 -32.85
C SER A 60 2.12 -20.24 -33.35
N GLN A 61 1.20 -20.62 -32.45
CA GLN A 61 -0.15 -21.10 -32.78
C GLN A 61 -0.99 -20.03 -33.47
N VAL A 62 -0.93 -18.77 -32.97
CA VAL A 62 -1.63 -17.64 -33.60
C VAL A 62 -1.18 -17.48 -35.04
N ARG A 63 0.14 -17.44 -35.30
CA ARG A 63 0.67 -17.30 -36.66
C ARG A 63 0.25 -18.44 -37.57
N GLN A 64 0.19 -19.66 -37.06
CA GLN A 64 -0.26 -20.83 -37.82
C GLN A 64 -1.77 -20.74 -38.13
N ALA A 65 -2.60 -20.44 -37.15
CA ALA A 65 -4.04 -20.31 -37.32
C ALA A 65 -4.39 -19.17 -38.26
N GLU A 66 -3.67 -18.02 -38.19
CA GLU A 66 -3.83 -16.90 -39.10
C GLU A 66 -3.53 -17.29 -40.56
N ARG A 67 -2.46 -18.01 -40.79
CA ARG A 67 -2.11 -18.51 -42.15
C ARG A 67 -3.20 -19.44 -42.71
N ILE A 68 -3.70 -20.36 -41.88
CA ILE A 68 -4.77 -21.29 -42.28
C ILE A 68 -6.07 -20.51 -42.58
N TYR A 69 -6.44 -19.59 -41.72
CA TYR A 69 -7.63 -18.73 -41.94
C TYR A 69 -7.51 -17.92 -43.22
N ASN A 70 -6.37 -17.25 -43.46
CA ASN A 70 -6.15 -16.47 -44.68
C ASN A 70 -6.15 -17.35 -45.93
N LEU A 71 -5.58 -18.53 -45.87
CA LEU A 71 -5.65 -19.50 -46.99
C LEU A 71 -7.07 -19.95 -47.26
N ASN A 72 -7.83 -20.39 -46.25
CA ASN A 72 -9.21 -20.79 -46.40
C ASN A 72 -10.11 -19.67 -46.92
N LYS A 73 -9.82 -18.42 -46.51
CA LYS A 73 -10.52 -17.26 -47.03
C LYS A 73 -10.32 -17.07 -48.54
N GLN A 74 -9.09 -17.18 -49.03
CA GLN A 74 -8.79 -17.15 -50.47
C GLN A 74 -9.41 -18.30 -51.23
N LEU A 75 -9.36 -19.53 -50.69
CA LEU A 75 -9.94 -20.70 -51.30
C LEU A 75 -11.47 -20.66 -51.35
N PHE A 76 -12.09 -20.05 -50.34
CA PHE A 76 -13.53 -19.85 -50.31
C PHE A 76 -14.02 -18.87 -51.41
N GLU A 77 -13.25 -17.81 -51.68
CA GLU A 77 -13.53 -16.85 -52.75
C GLU A 77 -13.58 -17.49 -54.15
N VAL A 78 -12.79 -18.56 -54.33
CA VAL A 78 -12.77 -19.34 -55.58
C VAL A 78 -13.65 -20.61 -55.53
N GLY A 79 -14.41 -20.80 -54.46
CA GLY A 79 -15.30 -21.95 -54.26
C GLY A 79 -14.62 -23.29 -53.99
N ALA A 80 -13.33 -23.27 -53.53
CA ALA A 80 -12.55 -24.46 -53.33
C ALA A 80 -12.68 -25.09 -51.92
N VAL A 81 -13.24 -24.35 -50.95
CA VAL A 81 -13.56 -24.83 -49.60
C VAL A 81 -14.99 -24.47 -49.20
N THR A 82 -15.53 -25.18 -48.22
CA THR A 82 -16.88 -24.92 -47.73
C THR A 82 -16.93 -23.72 -46.77
N LYS A 83 -18.12 -23.12 -46.59
CA LYS A 83 -18.30 -22.08 -45.57
C LYS A 83 -18.00 -22.57 -44.17
N ASN A 84 -18.26 -23.84 -43.88
CA ASN A 84 -17.96 -24.44 -42.56
C ASN A 84 -16.46 -24.52 -42.33
N ASP A 85 -15.63 -24.84 -43.34
CA ASP A 85 -14.17 -24.88 -43.21
C ASP A 85 -13.60 -23.50 -42.98
N LEU A 86 -14.13 -22.46 -43.65
CA LEU A 86 -13.75 -21.08 -43.41
C LEU A 86 -14.10 -20.66 -41.97
N LEU A 87 -15.33 -20.91 -41.53
CA LEU A 87 -15.78 -20.53 -40.18
C LEU A 87 -14.99 -21.26 -39.08
N ALA A 88 -14.68 -22.54 -39.31
CA ALA A 88 -13.82 -23.32 -38.38
C ALA A 88 -12.41 -22.73 -38.24
N SER A 89 -11.81 -22.32 -39.36
CA SER A 89 -10.46 -21.71 -39.34
C SER A 89 -10.47 -20.33 -38.73
N GLU A 90 -11.52 -19.52 -38.95
CA GLU A 90 -11.73 -18.23 -38.30
C GLU A 90 -11.85 -18.39 -36.78
N THR A 91 -12.70 -19.31 -36.33
CA THR A 91 -12.88 -19.59 -34.90
C THR A 91 -11.57 -20.02 -34.22
N ASN A 92 -10.79 -20.88 -34.87
CA ASN A 92 -9.49 -21.30 -34.36
C ASN A 92 -8.49 -20.16 -34.26
N PHE A 93 -8.48 -19.26 -35.26
CA PHE A 93 -7.62 -18.08 -35.21
C PHE A 93 -8.01 -17.12 -34.07
N GLU A 94 -9.31 -16.82 -33.92
CA GLU A 94 -9.81 -15.96 -32.85
C GLU A 94 -9.58 -16.56 -31.47
N GLN A 95 -9.71 -17.87 -31.28
CA GLN A 95 -9.39 -18.55 -30.02
C GLN A 95 -7.89 -18.45 -29.67
N ALA A 96 -7.01 -18.69 -30.64
CA ALA A 96 -5.57 -18.58 -30.44
C ALA A 96 -5.18 -17.13 -30.08
N LYS A 97 -5.77 -16.16 -30.77
CA LYS A 97 -5.55 -14.74 -30.52
C LYS A 97 -6.01 -14.31 -29.13
N ALA A 98 -7.23 -14.72 -28.72
CA ALA A 98 -7.76 -14.42 -27.40
C ALA A 98 -6.88 -14.99 -26.26
N LEU A 99 -6.36 -16.21 -26.44
CA LEU A 99 -5.43 -16.82 -25.49
C LEU A 99 -4.11 -16.06 -25.44
N SER A 100 -3.57 -15.60 -26.58
CA SER A 100 -2.37 -14.77 -26.63
C SER A 100 -2.53 -13.47 -25.85
N GLU A 101 -3.65 -12.79 -26.05
CA GLU A 101 -3.97 -11.56 -25.33
C GLU A 101 -4.11 -11.78 -23.82
N ALA A 102 -4.73 -12.89 -23.41
CA ALA A 102 -4.86 -13.27 -22.01
C ALA A 102 -3.48 -13.52 -21.35
N LEU A 103 -2.60 -14.25 -22.04
CA LEU A 103 -1.24 -14.52 -21.57
C LEU A 103 -0.39 -13.25 -21.52
N LYS A 104 -0.53 -12.36 -22.51
CA LYS A 104 0.12 -11.05 -22.53
C LYS A 104 -0.30 -10.20 -21.33
N LYS A 105 -1.61 -10.09 -21.08
CA LYS A 105 -2.14 -9.37 -19.90
C LYS A 105 -1.66 -9.97 -18.58
N LYS A 106 -1.57 -11.31 -18.50
CA LYS A 106 -1.05 -11.98 -17.30
C LYS A 106 0.41 -11.59 -17.03
N LEU A 107 1.26 -11.53 -18.06
CA LEU A 107 2.65 -11.07 -17.94
C LEU A 107 2.74 -9.59 -17.53
N GLU A 108 1.88 -8.74 -18.09
CA GLU A 108 1.81 -7.32 -17.71
C GLU A 108 1.42 -7.14 -16.23
N ILE A 109 0.48 -7.95 -15.71
CA ILE A 109 0.13 -7.97 -14.27
C ILE A 109 1.34 -8.37 -13.42
N TYR A 110 2.17 -9.27 -13.90
CA TYR A 110 3.43 -9.65 -13.26
C TYR A 110 4.53 -8.57 -13.40
N GLY A 111 4.25 -7.48 -14.12
CA GLY A 111 5.20 -6.39 -14.34
C GLY A 111 6.26 -6.72 -15.41
N VAL A 112 6.04 -7.77 -16.19
CA VAL A 112 6.92 -8.19 -17.30
C VAL A 112 6.35 -7.69 -18.61
N ASN A 113 7.16 -6.93 -19.37
CA ASN A 113 6.82 -6.57 -20.74
C ASN A 113 7.27 -7.72 -21.67
N PRO A 114 6.34 -8.46 -22.30
CA PRO A 114 6.71 -9.57 -23.16
C PRO A 114 7.45 -9.15 -24.44
N GLU A 115 7.41 -7.88 -24.82
CA GLU A 115 8.09 -7.35 -26.00
C GLU A 115 9.57 -7.01 -25.74
N SER A 116 9.96 -6.85 -24.46
CA SER A 116 11.35 -6.53 -24.09
C SER A 116 12.28 -7.75 -24.01
N GLY A 117 11.81 -8.94 -24.37
CA GLY A 117 12.56 -10.19 -24.34
C GLY A 117 12.25 -11.04 -23.10
N PHE A 118 12.86 -12.22 -23.06
CA PHE A 118 12.66 -13.18 -21.97
C PHE A 118 13.17 -12.60 -20.63
N SER A 119 12.31 -12.61 -19.62
CA SER A 119 12.68 -12.30 -18.25
C SER A 119 11.95 -13.26 -17.31
N ASP A 120 12.68 -13.92 -16.44
CA ASP A 120 12.17 -14.73 -15.34
C ASP A 120 12.04 -13.90 -14.04
N ARG A 121 12.26 -12.58 -14.15
CA ARG A 121 12.36 -11.65 -13.05
C ARG A 121 11.09 -10.80 -12.93
N LEU A 122 10.47 -10.87 -11.79
CA LEU A 122 9.45 -9.94 -11.34
C LEU A 122 10.14 -8.74 -10.69
N ILE A 123 9.97 -7.55 -11.23
CA ILE A 123 10.44 -6.31 -10.61
C ILE A 123 9.33 -5.76 -9.73
N VAL A 124 9.55 -5.79 -8.42
CA VAL A 124 8.64 -5.19 -7.43
C VAL A 124 8.91 -3.69 -7.40
N LYS A 125 7.86 -2.90 -7.62
CA LYS A 125 7.95 -1.43 -7.71
C LYS A 125 7.24 -0.76 -6.55
N SER A 126 7.65 0.46 -6.21
CA SER A 126 6.98 1.27 -5.21
C SER A 126 5.60 1.73 -5.71
N PRO A 127 4.52 1.52 -4.95
CA PRO A 127 3.19 2.01 -5.31
C PRO A 127 2.99 3.50 -5.02
N MET A 128 3.90 4.12 -4.25
CA MET A 128 3.78 5.49 -3.78
C MET A 128 5.14 6.18 -3.66
N ASN A 129 5.12 7.50 -3.54
CA ASN A 129 6.28 8.28 -3.15
C ASN A 129 6.49 8.18 -1.64
N GLY A 130 7.73 8.05 -1.20
CA GLY A 130 8.03 7.97 0.23
C GLY A 130 9.49 7.64 0.50
N SER A 131 9.73 7.06 1.68
CA SER A 131 11.04 6.52 2.07
C SER A 131 10.87 5.07 2.52
N VAL A 132 11.89 4.26 2.27
CA VAL A 132 11.93 2.88 2.76
C VAL A 132 12.15 2.90 4.27
N VAL A 133 11.16 2.43 5.02
CA VAL A 133 11.19 2.45 6.50
C VAL A 133 11.81 1.18 7.04
N GLU A 134 11.51 0.06 6.40
CA GLU A 134 11.91 -1.26 6.86
C GLU A 134 12.05 -2.21 5.67
N ILE A 135 13.03 -3.11 5.73
CA ILE A 135 13.24 -4.21 4.79
C ILE A 135 13.26 -5.49 5.61
N GLN A 136 12.33 -6.41 5.33
CA GLN A 136 12.15 -7.69 6.05
C GLN A 136 12.58 -8.91 5.24
N THR A 137 13.27 -8.70 4.12
CA THR A 137 13.73 -9.77 3.24
C THR A 137 15.19 -9.56 2.87
N HIS A 138 15.87 -10.65 2.51
CA HIS A 138 17.26 -10.66 2.10
C HIS A 138 17.39 -11.32 0.72
N VAL A 139 18.50 -11.03 0.05
CA VAL A 139 18.85 -11.72 -1.20
C VAL A 139 19.02 -13.21 -0.92
N GLY A 140 18.38 -14.06 -1.74
CA GLY A 140 18.32 -15.50 -1.55
C GLY A 140 17.10 -16.00 -0.77
N ASP A 141 16.33 -15.12 -0.11
CA ASP A 141 15.11 -15.51 0.59
C ASP A 141 14.05 -16.04 -0.37
N ARG A 142 13.37 -17.10 0.04
CA ARG A 142 12.11 -17.52 -0.60
C ARG A 142 10.96 -16.65 -0.09
N VAL A 143 10.15 -16.21 -1.02
CA VAL A 143 8.98 -15.35 -0.76
C VAL A 143 7.76 -15.95 -1.42
N ASP A 144 6.62 -15.69 -0.81
CA ASP A 144 5.28 -16.00 -1.32
C ASP A 144 4.43 -14.73 -1.36
N THR A 145 3.15 -14.88 -1.70
CA THR A 145 2.19 -13.77 -1.80
C THR A 145 1.76 -13.18 -0.45
N THR A 146 2.21 -13.74 0.67
CA THR A 146 1.87 -13.30 2.03
C THR A 146 3.03 -12.63 2.74
N LYS A 147 4.27 -12.91 2.31
CA LYS A 147 5.48 -12.40 2.95
C LYS A 147 5.66 -10.90 2.70
N LEU A 148 5.74 -10.13 3.78
CA LEU A 148 6.10 -8.72 3.72
C LEU A 148 7.58 -8.59 3.32
N LEU A 149 7.84 -7.88 2.23
CA LEU A 149 9.19 -7.62 1.73
C LEU A 149 9.79 -6.39 2.38
N MET A 150 9.06 -5.30 2.32
CA MET A 150 9.48 -4.01 2.88
C MET A 150 8.28 -3.09 3.09
N THR A 151 8.51 -2.00 3.82
CA THR A 151 7.53 -0.95 4.06
C THR A 151 8.06 0.37 3.52
N VAL A 152 7.24 1.04 2.70
CA VAL A 152 7.49 2.40 2.22
C VAL A 152 6.49 3.33 2.90
N ALA A 153 6.96 4.46 3.44
CA ALA A 153 6.10 5.44 4.06
C ALA A 153 6.50 6.87 3.68
N ASP A 154 5.49 7.72 3.56
CA ASP A 154 5.67 9.16 3.36
C ASP A 154 5.84 9.82 4.75
N PRO A 155 7.04 10.33 5.07
CA PRO A 155 7.29 10.94 6.37
C PRO A 155 6.48 12.24 6.59
N SER A 156 5.90 12.81 5.54
CA SER A 156 5.04 13.99 5.65
C SER A 156 3.58 13.64 5.98
N LYS A 157 3.20 12.36 5.88
CA LYS A 157 1.85 11.88 6.15
C LYS A 157 1.81 11.07 7.43
N VAL A 158 1.82 11.78 8.55
CA VAL A 158 1.74 11.17 9.89
C VAL A 158 0.52 11.68 10.65
N VAL A 159 -0.01 10.81 11.49
CA VAL A 159 -1.12 11.10 12.40
C VAL A 159 -0.71 10.79 13.83
N VAL A 160 -1.28 11.51 14.77
CA VAL A 160 -1.21 11.17 16.18
C VAL A 160 -2.34 10.21 16.49
N VAL A 161 -2.01 9.03 17.01
CA VAL A 161 -2.99 8.09 17.56
C VAL A 161 -2.95 8.25 19.08
N ALA A 162 -3.96 8.89 19.64
CA ALA A 162 -4.10 9.11 21.06
C ALA A 162 -5.05 8.09 21.68
N ASN A 163 -4.65 7.53 22.83
CA ASN A 163 -5.49 6.65 23.63
C ASN A 163 -6.20 7.52 24.70
N ILE A 164 -7.51 7.68 24.52
CA ILE A 164 -8.34 8.53 25.37
C ILE A 164 -9.21 7.61 26.23
N TYR A 165 -9.22 7.85 27.55
CA TYR A 165 -10.05 7.04 28.46
C TYR A 165 -11.54 7.24 28.17
N ASP A 166 -12.32 6.19 28.35
CA ASP A 166 -13.78 6.21 28.15
C ASP A 166 -14.46 7.32 28.92
N THR A 167 -13.96 7.65 30.13
CA THR A 167 -14.48 8.75 30.97
C THR A 167 -14.31 10.13 30.33
N ASP A 168 -13.33 10.31 29.46
CA ASP A 168 -12.99 11.59 28.83
C ASP A 168 -13.60 11.74 27.43
N ILE A 169 -14.22 10.67 26.89
CA ILE A 169 -14.72 10.64 25.51
C ILE A 169 -15.80 11.66 25.24
N VAL A 170 -16.62 11.97 26.24
CA VAL A 170 -17.70 12.97 26.14
C VAL A 170 -17.17 14.37 25.87
N GLN A 171 -15.88 14.61 26.16
CA GLN A 171 -15.26 15.92 26.02
C GLN A 171 -14.62 16.14 24.65
N ILE A 172 -14.56 15.10 23.83
CA ILE A 172 -13.96 15.13 22.50
C ILE A 172 -15.03 15.03 21.41
N GLN A 173 -14.77 15.73 20.33
CA GLN A 173 -15.62 15.71 19.14
C GLN A 173 -14.72 15.78 17.90
N GLN A 174 -15.15 15.14 16.82
CA GLN A 174 -14.49 15.26 15.52
C GLN A 174 -14.46 16.75 15.12
N GLY A 175 -13.32 17.18 14.55
CA GLY A 175 -13.11 18.58 14.17
C GLY A 175 -12.63 19.47 15.30
N LYS A 176 -12.54 19.00 16.55
CA LYS A 176 -12.02 19.80 17.67
C LYS A 176 -10.50 19.91 17.61
N GLU A 177 -9.99 21.11 17.87
CA GLU A 177 -8.55 21.36 17.99
C GLU A 177 -8.04 20.85 19.35
N VAL A 178 -6.91 20.18 19.33
CA VAL A 178 -6.20 19.66 20.50
C VAL A 178 -4.75 20.12 20.48
N THR A 179 -4.16 20.20 21.67
CA THR A 179 -2.74 20.49 21.82
C THR A 179 -2.01 19.26 22.30
N PHE A 180 -0.86 18.96 21.72
CA PHE A 180 -0.02 17.87 22.17
C PHE A 180 1.44 18.28 22.33
N TYR A 181 2.15 17.54 23.14
CA TYR A 181 3.57 17.73 23.46
C TYR A 181 4.29 16.43 23.25
N THR A 182 5.52 16.50 22.77
CA THR A 182 6.40 15.31 22.65
C THR A 182 7.51 15.43 23.70
N ASP A 183 8.01 14.30 24.15
CA ASP A 183 9.15 14.30 25.09
C ASP A 183 10.44 14.83 24.43
N VAL A 184 10.51 14.82 23.09
CA VAL A 184 11.62 15.42 22.31
C VAL A 184 11.54 16.94 22.31
N PHE A 185 10.32 17.51 22.36
CA PHE A 185 10.08 18.95 22.39
C PHE A 185 9.13 19.32 23.54
N PRO A 186 9.57 19.20 24.80
CA PRO A 186 8.67 19.25 25.96
C PRO A 186 7.98 20.60 26.17
N ASN A 187 8.59 21.68 25.69
CA ASN A 187 8.07 23.05 25.88
C ASN A 187 7.40 23.64 24.63
N ILE A 188 7.33 22.87 23.54
CA ILE A 188 6.72 23.34 22.30
C ILE A 188 5.33 22.71 22.18
N PRO A 189 4.25 23.51 22.26
CA PRO A 189 2.91 23.01 22.00
C PRO A 189 2.70 22.84 20.49
N PHE A 190 2.28 21.64 20.09
CA PHE A 190 1.85 21.37 18.74
C PHE A 190 0.33 21.31 18.71
N LYS A 191 -0.25 21.72 17.59
CA LYS A 191 -1.69 21.72 17.37
C LYS A 191 -2.08 20.57 16.45
N GLY A 192 -3.22 19.97 16.74
CA GLY A 192 -3.81 18.94 15.91
C GLY A 192 -5.32 19.07 15.86
N LEU A 193 -5.93 18.48 14.83
CA LEU A 193 -7.37 18.41 14.64
C LEU A 193 -7.83 16.96 14.75
N ILE A 194 -8.83 16.69 15.58
CA ILE A 194 -9.41 15.34 15.69
C ILE A 194 -10.05 14.98 14.34
N LYS A 195 -9.46 14.01 13.64
CA LYS A 195 -9.92 13.50 12.34
C LYS A 195 -11.00 12.44 12.51
N TYR A 196 -10.77 11.51 13.43
CA TYR A 196 -11.64 10.37 13.66
C TYR A 196 -11.49 9.87 15.10
N ILE A 197 -12.59 9.41 15.68
CA ILE A 197 -12.66 8.77 16.99
C ILE A 197 -13.18 7.36 16.73
N SER A 198 -12.47 6.34 17.23
CA SER A 198 -12.88 4.94 17.06
C SER A 198 -14.21 4.69 17.78
N ASP A 199 -15.10 3.94 17.15
CA ASP A 199 -16.36 3.50 17.75
C ASP A 199 -16.18 2.33 18.73
N THR A 200 -14.95 1.77 18.79
CA THR A 200 -14.61 0.64 19.67
C THR A 200 -13.62 1.07 20.74
N SER A 201 -13.88 0.66 21.98
CA SER A 201 -12.95 0.77 23.09
C SER A 201 -12.08 -0.48 23.17
N ASP A 202 -10.83 -0.29 23.54
CA ASP A 202 -9.93 -1.38 23.87
C ASP A 202 -10.28 -1.91 25.27
N PRO A 203 -10.67 -3.19 25.40
CA PRO A 203 -11.17 -3.74 26.68
C PRO A 203 -10.10 -3.80 27.76
N ASP A 204 -8.83 -3.96 27.40
CA ASP A 204 -7.72 -4.11 28.34
C ASP A 204 -7.30 -2.76 28.91
N THR A 205 -7.23 -1.76 28.07
CA THR A 205 -6.76 -0.42 28.46
C THR A 205 -7.89 0.55 28.80
N LYS A 206 -9.15 0.21 28.49
CA LYS A 206 -10.36 1.05 28.61
C LYS A 206 -10.16 2.41 27.93
N THR A 207 -9.55 2.38 26.75
CA THR A 207 -9.28 3.57 25.96
C THR A 207 -9.86 3.45 24.57
N VAL A 208 -10.23 4.60 24.01
CA VAL A 208 -10.69 4.75 22.62
C VAL A 208 -9.58 5.40 21.81
N LYS A 209 -9.23 4.79 20.68
CA LYS A 209 -8.23 5.34 19.75
C LYS A 209 -8.80 6.55 19.04
N THR A 210 -8.12 7.64 19.15
CA THR A 210 -8.48 8.92 18.52
C THR A 210 -7.37 9.35 17.58
N TYR A 211 -7.72 9.53 16.31
CA TYR A 211 -6.82 9.92 15.26
C TYR A 211 -6.80 11.43 15.08
N ILE A 212 -5.65 12.02 15.24
CA ILE A 212 -5.48 13.48 15.25
C ILE A 212 -4.52 13.85 14.11
N ARG A 213 -5.00 14.65 13.17
CA ARG A 213 -4.18 15.23 12.12
C ARG A 213 -3.33 16.36 12.70
N ILE A 214 -2.03 16.31 12.47
CA ILE A 214 -1.09 17.36 12.90
C ILE A 214 -1.30 18.59 12.03
N LEU A 215 -1.36 19.76 12.65
CA LEU A 215 -1.42 21.05 11.97
C LEU A 215 -0.01 21.65 11.93
N GLY A 216 0.47 22.00 10.73
CA GLY A 216 1.80 22.59 10.52
C GLY A 216 2.85 21.60 10.03
N ASP A 217 4.12 21.86 10.35
CA ASP A 217 5.28 21.11 9.86
C ASP A 217 5.32 19.70 10.44
N GLN A 218 5.00 18.71 9.59
CA GLN A 218 4.98 17.29 9.96
C GLN A 218 6.38 16.64 9.85
N GLY A 219 7.33 17.25 9.16
CA GLY A 219 8.67 16.71 8.92
C GLY A 219 9.54 16.58 10.19
N ARG A 220 9.12 17.20 11.30
CA ARG A 220 9.80 17.11 12.61
C ARG A 220 9.48 15.83 13.37
N PHE A 221 8.41 15.13 12.98
CA PHE A 221 7.93 13.97 13.71
C PHE A 221 8.50 12.69 13.10
N ARG A 222 8.80 11.73 13.96
CA ARG A 222 9.19 10.38 13.57
C ARG A 222 8.13 9.39 14.04
N GLN A 223 7.96 8.33 13.28
CA GLN A 223 7.06 7.23 13.66
C GLN A 223 7.45 6.69 15.04
N ASN A 224 6.47 6.24 15.79
CA ASN A 224 6.59 5.70 17.14
C ASN A 224 7.07 6.69 18.22
N MET A 225 7.15 8.01 17.92
CA MET A 225 7.36 9.00 18.96
C MET A 225 6.18 9.04 19.92
N PHE A 226 6.49 9.01 21.23
CA PHE A 226 5.49 9.20 22.29
C PHE A 226 5.13 10.65 22.45
N LEU A 227 3.88 10.88 22.80
CA LEU A 227 3.35 12.22 23.04
C LEU A 227 2.26 12.23 24.09
N LYS A 228 2.06 13.42 24.67
CA LYS A 228 1.01 13.71 25.64
C LYS A 228 0.00 14.66 25.01
N VAL A 229 -1.24 14.22 24.88
CA VAL A 229 -2.34 15.04 24.34
C VAL A 229 -3.06 15.74 25.48
N LYS A 230 -3.16 17.05 25.40
CA LYS A 230 -4.01 17.87 26.27
C LYS A 230 -5.29 18.19 25.52
N ILE A 231 -6.39 17.68 26.03
CA ILE A 231 -7.72 17.99 25.52
C ILE A 231 -8.19 19.18 26.34
N GLY A 232 -8.25 20.34 25.70
CA GLY A 232 -8.70 21.57 26.38
C GLY A 232 -10.18 21.47 26.70
N ASN A 233 -10.52 21.27 27.96
CA ASN A 233 -11.84 21.68 28.48
C ASN A 233 -11.86 23.21 28.44
N GLY A 234 -12.74 23.79 27.61
CA GLY A 234 -12.86 25.25 27.49
C GLY A 234 -12.71 25.95 28.87
N ARG A 235 -12.25 27.17 28.89
CA ARG A 235 -12.04 27.95 30.13
C ARG A 235 -13.29 27.86 30.99
N LYS A 236 -13.30 26.98 32.02
CA LYS A 236 -14.28 27.02 33.07
C LYS A 236 -13.87 28.16 34.00
N LYS A 237 -14.70 29.20 34.10
CA LYS A 237 -14.58 30.18 35.18
C LYS A 237 -15.00 29.47 36.47
N LEU A 238 -14.04 29.12 37.29
CA LEU A 238 -14.28 28.59 38.61
C LEU A 238 -14.19 29.80 39.59
N PRO A 239 -15.11 29.90 40.53
CA PRO A 239 -14.95 30.88 41.64
C PRO A 239 -13.71 30.48 42.45
N VAL A 240 -12.80 31.42 42.65
CA VAL A 240 -11.58 31.23 43.44
C VAL A 240 -11.74 31.93 44.74
N VAL A 241 -11.59 31.24 45.85
CA VAL A 241 -11.59 31.80 47.20
C VAL A 241 -10.15 31.89 47.69
N PRO A 242 -9.73 33.01 48.26
CA PRO A 242 -8.39 33.12 48.83
C PRO A 242 -8.19 32.06 49.94
N LYS A 243 -7.00 31.48 50.01
CA LYS A 243 -6.67 30.44 50.98
C LYS A 243 -6.94 30.80 52.41
N THR A 244 -6.87 32.10 52.72
CA THR A 244 -7.17 32.75 54.01
C THR A 244 -8.66 32.75 54.37
N ALA A 245 -9.56 32.46 53.43
CA ALA A 245 -11.00 32.38 53.67
C ALA A 245 -11.48 30.96 54.03
N LEU A 246 -10.57 29.99 54.11
CA LEU A 246 -10.87 28.61 54.53
C LEU A 246 -10.72 28.49 56.04
N LEU A 247 -11.84 28.48 56.74
CA LEU A 247 -11.87 28.15 58.17
C LEU A 247 -11.87 26.60 58.29
N TYR A 248 -10.84 26.03 58.87
CA TYR A 248 -10.83 24.64 59.31
C TYR A 248 -11.57 24.57 60.62
N LYS A 249 -12.61 23.76 60.69
CA LYS A 249 -13.29 23.42 61.93
C LYS A 249 -12.59 22.14 62.43
N GLU A 250 -11.94 22.23 63.61
CA GLU A 250 -11.45 21.09 64.36
C GLU A 250 -12.60 20.17 64.80
#